data_0fda429c3deba6f9d249740b6f5743cf
#
_entry.id   0fda429c3deba6f9d249740b6f5743cf
#
_cell.length_a   1.000
_cell.length_b   1.000
_cell.length_c   1.000
_cell.angle_alpha   90.00
_cell.angle_beta   90.00
_cell.angle_gamma   90.00
#
_symmetry.space_group_name_H-M   'P 1'
#
loop_
_entity.id
_entity.type
_entity.pdbx_description
1 polymer ?
#
loop_
_entity_poly.entity_id
_entity_poly.type
_entity_poly.pdbx_seq_one_letter_code
_entity_poly.pdbx_strand_id
1 'polypeptide(L)'
;MTMTPTKDIENIDDIKKMVDVFYGKVRKDSLIGPIFNDKIQNHWPEHLTKLYSFWQSRLLGNPVYTGFPFPPHAQLPIDKEHFDRWLNLFVETVDSLFVGTIANEAKNRAYKIANIFQEKLAYIHNKSKE
;
A
#
# COMPACT_ATOMS: atom_id res chain seq x y z
N MET A 1 5.59 2.60 -26.12
CA MET A 1 6.85 2.05 -25.56
C MET A 1 6.92 2.30 -24.07
N THR A 2 7.03 1.24 -23.32
CA THR A 2 7.24 1.37 -21.87
C THR A 2 8.72 1.61 -21.61
N MET A 3 9.04 2.72 -20.98
CA MET A 3 10.43 3.01 -20.62
C MET A 3 10.79 2.21 -19.36
N THR A 4 11.92 1.50 -19.42
CA THR A 4 12.46 0.81 -18.25
C THR A 4 12.94 1.84 -17.25
N PRO A 5 12.56 1.73 -15.97
CA PRO A 5 13.02 2.68 -14.96
C PRO A 5 14.54 2.57 -14.78
N THR A 6 15.18 3.72 -14.58
CA THR A 6 16.64 3.80 -14.44
C THR A 6 17.08 4.43 -13.12
N LYS A 7 16.13 4.84 -12.27
CA LYS A 7 16.47 5.48 -10.99
C LYS A 7 15.72 4.83 -9.84
N ASP A 8 16.31 4.95 -8.65
CA ASP A 8 15.71 4.51 -7.40
C ASP A 8 14.85 5.62 -6.81
N ILE A 9 14.12 5.29 -5.73
CA ILE A 9 13.36 6.26 -4.95
C ILE A 9 14.35 7.11 -4.15
N GLU A 10 14.27 8.43 -4.29
CA GLU A 10 15.27 9.33 -3.71
C GLU A 10 14.68 10.34 -2.72
N ASN A 11 13.43 10.77 -2.93
CA ASN A 11 12.86 11.87 -2.16
C ASN A 11 11.35 11.71 -2.03
N ILE A 12 10.73 12.69 -1.35
CA ILE A 12 9.28 12.67 -1.11
C ILE A 12 8.48 12.75 -2.40
N ASP A 13 8.96 13.42 -3.42
CA ASP A 13 8.25 13.51 -4.70
C ASP A 13 8.15 12.13 -5.35
N ASP A 14 9.20 11.31 -5.24
CA ASP A 14 9.18 9.94 -5.71
C ASP A 14 8.19 9.09 -4.92
N ILE A 15 8.13 9.28 -3.60
CA ILE A 15 7.16 8.61 -2.72
C ILE A 15 5.74 8.96 -3.14
N LYS A 16 5.46 10.25 -3.36
CA LYS A 16 4.13 10.70 -3.78
C LYS A 16 3.74 10.10 -5.12
N LYS A 17 4.67 10.07 -6.05
CA LYS A 17 4.42 9.45 -7.38
C LYS A 17 4.06 7.97 -7.24
N MET A 18 4.84 7.23 -6.45
CA MET A 18 4.58 5.80 -6.20
C MET A 18 3.18 5.60 -5.62
N VAL A 19 2.86 6.34 -4.56
CA VAL A 19 1.58 6.20 -3.86
C VAL A 19 0.42 6.60 -4.78
N ASP A 20 0.54 7.72 -5.48
CA ASP A 20 -0.53 8.23 -6.35
C ASP A 20 -0.82 7.28 -7.51
N VAL A 21 0.21 6.76 -8.17
CA VAL A 21 0.04 5.81 -9.28
C VAL A 21 -0.56 4.51 -8.75
N PHE A 22 -0.05 4.01 -7.62
CA PHE A 22 -0.56 2.79 -7.01
C PHE A 22 -2.04 2.91 -6.66
N TYR A 23 -2.44 3.93 -5.91
CA TYR A 23 -3.84 4.06 -5.50
C TYR A 23 -4.75 4.48 -6.65
N GLY A 24 -4.21 5.11 -7.70
CA GLY A 24 -4.93 5.28 -8.94
C GLY A 24 -5.37 3.95 -9.53
N LYS A 25 -4.47 2.95 -9.51
CA LYS A 25 -4.79 1.60 -9.95
C LYS A 25 -5.76 0.90 -9.00
N VAL A 26 -5.55 1.04 -7.69
CA VAL A 26 -6.42 0.44 -6.67
C VAL A 26 -7.86 0.91 -6.84
N ARG A 27 -8.05 2.22 -6.99
CA ARG A 27 -9.39 2.80 -7.10
C ARG A 27 -10.16 2.32 -8.32
N LYS A 28 -9.45 1.92 -9.37
CA LYS A 28 -10.05 1.42 -10.63
C LYS A 28 -10.10 -0.09 -10.69
N ASP A 29 -9.50 -0.79 -9.75
CA ASP A 29 -9.46 -2.24 -9.76
C ASP A 29 -10.85 -2.81 -9.45
N SER A 30 -11.26 -3.84 -10.21
CA SER A 30 -12.59 -4.42 -10.08
C SER A 30 -12.79 -5.20 -8.78
N LEU A 31 -11.71 -5.74 -8.21
CA LEU A 31 -11.79 -6.54 -6.99
C LEU A 31 -11.69 -5.68 -5.72
N ILE A 32 -10.66 -4.84 -5.61
CA ILE A 32 -10.41 -4.10 -4.38
C ILE A 32 -10.85 -2.64 -4.45
N GLY A 33 -11.05 -2.09 -5.65
CA GLY A 33 -11.48 -0.70 -5.80
C GLY A 33 -12.76 -0.36 -5.06
N PRO A 34 -13.83 -1.16 -5.22
CA PRO A 34 -15.09 -0.89 -4.52
C PRO A 34 -14.93 -0.88 -2.99
N ILE A 35 -14.10 -1.77 -2.45
CA ILE A 35 -13.86 -1.84 -1.00
C ILE A 35 -13.19 -0.57 -0.51
N PHE A 36 -12.12 -0.14 -1.18
CA PHE A 36 -11.39 1.06 -0.79
C PHE A 36 -12.23 2.33 -1.00
N ASN A 37 -12.92 2.42 -2.12
CA ASN A 37 -13.74 3.59 -2.43
C ASN A 37 -14.90 3.74 -1.44
N ASP A 38 -15.53 2.64 -1.05
CA ASP A 38 -16.61 2.64 -0.08
C ASP A 38 -16.12 3.08 1.31
N LYS A 39 -14.94 2.61 1.72
CA LYS A 39 -14.40 2.94 3.04
C LYS A 39 -13.86 4.36 3.11
N ILE A 40 -13.18 4.83 2.08
CA ILE A 40 -12.49 6.12 2.08
C ILE A 40 -13.41 7.25 1.59
N GLN A 41 -14.28 6.96 0.62
CA GLN A 41 -15.25 7.91 0.06
C GLN A 41 -14.55 9.18 -0.45
N ASN A 42 -14.91 10.36 0.08
CA ASN A 42 -14.33 11.63 -0.35
C ASN A 42 -13.12 12.07 0.48
N HIS A 43 -12.60 11.18 1.33
CA HIS A 43 -11.44 11.46 2.18
C HIS A 43 -10.10 11.02 1.56
N TRP A 44 -10.08 10.79 0.25
CA TRP A 44 -8.86 10.36 -0.45
C TRP A 44 -7.69 11.32 -0.26
N PRO A 45 -7.85 12.67 -0.33
CA PRO A 45 -6.70 13.56 -0.14
C PRO A 45 -6.03 13.38 1.23
N GLU A 46 -6.82 13.28 2.29
CA GLU A 46 -6.30 13.08 3.65
C GLU A 46 -5.64 11.71 3.78
N HIS A 47 -6.25 10.68 3.20
CA HIS A 47 -5.72 9.32 3.24
C HIS A 47 -4.39 9.24 2.51
N LEU A 48 -4.28 9.81 1.32
CA LEU A 48 -3.05 9.83 0.54
C LEU A 48 -1.93 10.56 1.29
N THR A 49 -2.25 11.67 1.95
CA THR A 49 -1.26 12.41 2.75
C THR A 49 -0.67 11.54 3.86
N LYS A 50 -1.50 10.76 4.54
CA LYS A 50 -1.03 9.83 5.57
C LYS A 50 -0.13 8.76 4.97
N LEU A 51 -0.46 8.27 3.80
CA LEU A 51 0.33 7.24 3.12
C LEU A 51 1.68 7.78 2.64
N TYR A 52 1.74 9.03 2.18
CA TYR A 52 3.02 9.66 1.86
C TYR A 52 3.93 9.68 3.08
N SER A 53 3.40 10.11 4.22
CA SER A 53 4.17 10.16 5.47
C SER A 53 4.60 8.77 5.92
N PHE A 54 3.72 7.79 5.82
CA PHE A 54 4.03 6.41 6.18
C PHE A 54 5.21 5.88 5.36
N TRP A 55 5.13 5.98 4.04
CA TRP A 55 6.18 5.45 3.18
C TRP A 55 7.48 6.24 3.29
N GLN A 56 7.39 7.57 3.46
CA GLN A 56 8.57 8.38 3.69
C GLN A 56 9.31 7.94 4.95
N SER A 57 8.58 7.70 6.03
CA SER A 57 9.16 7.22 7.28
C SER A 57 9.85 5.87 7.12
N ARG A 58 9.23 4.98 6.35
CA ARG A 58 9.73 3.61 6.19
C ARG A 58 10.89 3.49 5.22
N LEU A 59 10.92 4.31 4.18
CA LEU A 59 11.91 4.18 3.10
C LEU A 59 13.02 5.21 3.17
N LEU A 60 12.74 6.43 3.63
CA LEU A 60 13.71 7.52 3.64
C LEU A 60 14.19 7.88 5.06
N GLY A 61 13.65 7.21 6.07
CA GLY A 61 14.12 7.39 7.45
C GLY A 61 13.65 8.64 8.14
N ASN A 62 12.72 9.40 7.56
CA ASN A 62 12.17 10.61 8.19
C ASN A 62 11.05 10.22 9.15
N PRO A 63 11.15 10.54 10.46
CA PRO A 63 10.17 10.10 11.45
C PRO A 63 8.91 10.96 11.46
N VAL A 64 8.21 11.06 10.32
CA VAL A 64 7.01 11.88 10.19
C VAL A 64 5.72 11.10 10.42
N TYR A 65 5.81 9.77 10.52
CA TYR A 65 4.65 8.90 10.78
C TYR A 65 5.05 7.84 11.79
N THR A 66 4.34 7.77 12.91
CA THR A 66 4.63 6.82 13.98
C THR A 66 3.56 5.75 14.14
N GLY A 67 2.45 5.85 13.42
CA GLY A 67 1.35 4.91 13.53
C GLY A 67 1.55 3.67 12.67
N PHE A 68 0.60 2.75 12.80
CA PHE A 68 0.51 1.55 11.97
C PHE A 68 -0.89 1.52 11.36
N PRO A 69 -1.06 1.35 10.04
CA PRO A 69 -2.35 1.55 9.39
C PRO A 69 -3.34 0.40 9.55
N PHE A 70 -3.01 -0.63 10.33
CA PHE A 70 -3.86 -1.81 10.43
C PHE A 70 -5.26 -1.56 11.00
N PRO A 71 -5.44 -0.77 12.09
CA PRO A 71 -6.77 -0.64 12.70
C PRO A 71 -7.89 -0.26 11.72
N PRO A 72 -7.70 0.71 10.79
CA PRO A 72 -8.73 0.97 9.79
C PRO A 72 -8.99 -0.22 8.86
N HIS A 73 -7.97 -1.02 8.56
CA HIS A 73 -8.11 -2.19 7.68
C HIS A 73 -8.83 -3.35 8.34
N ALA A 74 -8.81 -3.43 9.68
CA ALA A 74 -9.43 -4.53 10.42
C ALA A 74 -10.94 -4.61 10.20
N GLN A 75 -11.58 -3.51 9.79
CA GLN A 75 -13.01 -3.44 9.57
C GLN A 75 -13.42 -3.75 8.14
N LEU A 76 -12.47 -3.98 7.23
CA LEU A 76 -12.76 -4.24 5.83
C LEU A 76 -13.08 -5.72 5.61
N PRO A 77 -14.04 -6.03 4.70
CA PRO A 77 -14.37 -7.41 4.36
C PRO A 77 -13.36 -7.97 3.34
N ILE A 78 -12.11 -8.12 3.77
CA ILE A 78 -11.02 -8.52 2.88
C ILE A 78 -10.40 -9.83 3.36
N ASP A 79 -9.90 -10.61 2.41
CA ASP A 79 -9.24 -11.89 2.68
C ASP A 79 -7.99 -12.02 1.79
N LYS A 80 -7.47 -13.25 1.66
CA LYS A 80 -6.21 -13.48 0.98
C LYS A 80 -6.19 -12.96 -0.46
N GLU A 81 -7.27 -13.16 -1.22
CA GLU A 81 -7.30 -12.73 -2.62
C GLU A 81 -7.21 -11.22 -2.77
N HIS A 82 -7.77 -10.48 -1.82
CA HIS A 82 -7.70 -9.02 -1.82
C HIS A 82 -6.28 -8.54 -1.52
N PHE A 83 -5.61 -9.17 -0.56
CA PHE A 83 -4.21 -8.85 -0.25
C PHE A 83 -3.28 -9.21 -1.40
N ASP A 84 -3.51 -10.33 -2.07
CA ASP A 84 -2.71 -10.73 -3.22
C ASP A 84 -2.86 -9.72 -4.36
N ARG A 85 -4.08 -9.24 -4.60
CA ARG A 85 -4.32 -8.22 -5.63
C ARG A 85 -3.64 -6.91 -5.27
N TRP A 86 -3.79 -6.47 -4.01
CA TRP A 86 -3.15 -5.25 -3.52
C TRP A 86 -1.63 -5.33 -3.71
N LEU A 87 -1.02 -6.44 -3.32
CA LEU A 87 0.42 -6.63 -3.42
C LEU A 87 0.88 -6.66 -4.89
N ASN A 88 0.15 -7.36 -5.75
CA ASN A 88 0.49 -7.42 -7.18
C ASN A 88 0.45 -6.04 -7.82
N LEU A 89 -0.55 -5.24 -7.51
CA LEU A 89 -0.65 -3.87 -8.03
C LEU A 89 0.49 -3.00 -7.51
N PHE A 90 0.87 -3.18 -6.25
CA PHE A 90 1.98 -2.41 -5.67
C PHE A 90 3.31 -2.76 -6.33
N VAL A 91 3.62 -4.05 -6.45
CA VAL A 91 4.86 -4.52 -7.07
C VAL A 91 4.94 -4.04 -8.52
N GLU A 92 3.85 -4.19 -9.28
CA GLU A 92 3.77 -3.72 -10.65
C GLU A 92 4.05 -2.22 -10.75
N THR A 93 3.47 -1.45 -9.83
CA THR A 93 3.66 0.00 -9.80
C THR A 93 5.13 0.36 -9.54
N VAL A 94 5.73 -0.22 -8.52
CA VAL A 94 7.14 0.06 -8.19
C VAL A 94 8.03 -0.32 -9.37
N ASP A 95 7.83 -1.51 -9.94
CA ASP A 95 8.65 -1.99 -11.05
C ASP A 95 8.54 -1.11 -12.29
N SER A 96 7.38 -0.46 -12.49
CA SER A 96 7.19 0.44 -13.64
C SER A 96 7.80 1.82 -13.43
N LEU A 97 8.08 2.22 -12.18
CA LEU A 97 8.52 3.58 -11.87
C LEU A 97 9.98 3.65 -11.40
N PHE A 98 10.46 2.64 -10.68
CA PHE A 98 11.76 2.72 -10.01
C PHE A 98 12.51 1.40 -10.06
N VAL A 99 13.84 1.49 -9.88
CA VAL A 99 14.71 0.32 -9.79
C VAL A 99 15.84 0.66 -8.81
N GLY A 100 16.18 -0.27 -7.93
CA GLY A 100 17.29 -0.10 -6.99
C GLY A 100 16.96 -0.61 -5.58
N THR A 101 17.85 -0.30 -4.65
CA THR A 101 17.79 -0.79 -3.28
C THR A 101 16.51 -0.33 -2.56
N ILE A 102 16.16 0.95 -2.68
CA ILE A 102 14.97 1.49 -2.02
C ILE A 102 13.70 0.96 -2.67
N ALA A 103 13.68 0.84 -4.01
CA ALA A 103 12.55 0.23 -4.71
C ALA A 103 12.33 -1.21 -4.24
N ASN A 104 13.40 -1.99 -4.09
CA ASN A 104 13.31 -3.36 -3.57
C ASN A 104 12.83 -3.38 -2.12
N GLU A 105 13.28 -2.44 -1.30
CA GLU A 105 12.82 -2.31 0.08
C GLU A 105 11.33 -2.00 0.15
N ALA A 106 10.82 -1.13 -0.73
CA ALA A 106 9.40 -0.82 -0.80
C ALA A 106 8.58 -2.09 -1.07
N LYS A 107 9.01 -2.90 -2.04
CA LYS A 107 8.32 -4.15 -2.36
C LYS A 107 8.36 -5.14 -1.19
N ASN A 108 9.51 -5.27 -0.52
CA ASN A 108 9.65 -6.15 0.64
C ASN A 108 8.75 -5.71 1.79
N ARG A 109 8.67 -4.41 2.06
CA ARG A 109 7.80 -3.89 3.12
C ARG A 109 6.33 -4.11 2.79
N ALA A 110 5.93 -3.92 1.54
CA ALA A 110 4.55 -4.18 1.13
C ALA A 110 4.19 -5.65 1.32
N TYR A 111 5.10 -6.56 0.98
CA TYR A 111 4.91 -8.00 1.19
C TYR A 111 4.71 -8.32 2.67
N LYS A 112 5.56 -7.76 3.53
CA LYS A 112 5.46 -7.97 4.98
C LYS A 112 4.16 -7.40 5.54
N ILE A 113 3.75 -6.20 5.09
CA ILE A 113 2.50 -5.58 5.51
C ILE A 113 1.32 -6.47 5.15
N ALA A 114 1.28 -6.96 3.92
CA ALA A 114 0.19 -7.84 3.46
C ALA A 114 0.12 -9.11 4.30
N ASN A 115 1.26 -9.73 4.60
CA ASN A 115 1.31 -10.95 5.42
C ASN A 115 0.85 -10.68 6.85
N ILE A 116 1.31 -9.60 7.46
CA ILE A 116 0.94 -9.24 8.83
C ILE A 116 -0.56 -8.97 8.92
N PHE A 117 -1.11 -8.24 7.95
CA PHE A 117 -2.54 -7.93 7.94
C PHE A 117 -3.37 -9.19 7.78
N GLN A 118 -2.96 -10.11 6.89
CA GLN A 118 -3.67 -11.38 6.72
C GLN A 118 -3.69 -12.20 7.99
N GLU A 119 -2.55 -12.29 8.69
CA GLU A 119 -2.46 -13.02 9.95
C GLU A 119 -3.37 -12.43 11.02
N LYS A 120 -3.37 -11.10 11.15
CA LYS A 120 -4.19 -10.41 12.14
C LYS A 120 -5.68 -10.54 11.84
N LEU A 121 -6.07 -10.43 10.57
CA LEU A 121 -7.47 -10.60 10.18
C LEU A 121 -7.94 -12.03 10.38
N ALA A 122 -7.11 -13.01 10.05
CA ALA A 122 -7.43 -14.41 10.31
C ALA A 122 -7.65 -14.67 11.80
N TYR A 123 -6.81 -14.11 12.64
CA TYR A 123 -6.96 -14.22 14.10
C TYR A 123 -8.27 -13.61 14.56
N ILE A 124 -8.59 -12.40 14.11
CA ILE A 124 -9.82 -11.71 14.49
C ILE A 124 -11.05 -12.49 14.03
N HIS A 125 -11.04 -12.98 12.78
CA HIS A 125 -12.16 -13.74 12.23
C HIS A 125 -12.37 -15.06 12.97
N ASN A 126 -11.30 -15.77 13.31
CA ASN A 126 -11.37 -17.01 14.07
C ASN A 126 -11.92 -16.75 15.47
N LYS A 127 -11.47 -15.68 16.12
CA LYS A 127 -11.94 -15.31 17.45
C LYS A 127 -13.42 -14.96 17.44
N SER A 128 -13.89 -14.33 16.36
CA SER A 128 -15.32 -13.99 16.23
C SER A 128 -16.22 -15.21 16.08
N LYS A 129 -15.68 -16.34 15.64
CA LYS A 129 -16.43 -17.58 15.47
C LYS A 129 -16.52 -18.41 16.73
N GLU A 130 -15.76 -18.07 17.74
CA GLU A 130 -15.81 -18.70 19.05
C GLU A 130 -16.90 -18.04 19.89
#